data_9cc3236fe2c8961612f5e52ec85b84fc
#
_entry.id   9cc3236fe2c8961612f5e52ec85b84fc
#
_cell.length_a   1.000
_cell.length_b   1.000
_cell.length_c   1.000
_cell.angle_alpha   90.00
_cell.angle_beta   90.00
_cell.angle_gamma   90.00
#
_symmetry.space_group_name_H-M   'P 1'
#
loop_
_entity.id
_entity.type
_entity.pdbx_description
1 polymer ?
#
loop_
_entity_poly.entity_id
_entity_poly.type
_entity_poly.pdbx_seq_one_letter_code
_entity_poly.pdbx_strand_id
1 'polypeptide(L)'
;EGEDAQKGRGISTCATCDGAFFRDEEIIVVGGGDSAMEEATFLTRFASKVTILHRRDVFRASKVMYDRAANHPKIEIKTFRSVKKWLSDEKGLTGAVLEDPRDGSTEEISCTGAFIAIGHKPITTFLDNQIETDDSGYIVPKEHTMTSIPGVFAAGDVVDTRYRQAITAAGMGCQAAIDAERWLEDQH
;
A
#
# COMPACT_ATOMS: atom_id res chain seq x y z
N GLU A 1 -9.87 -5.90 -13.52
CA GLU A 1 -10.24 -5.03 -14.63
C GLU A 1 -10.68 -3.66 -14.10
N GLY A 2 -10.31 -2.54 -14.76
CA GLY A 2 -10.73 -1.19 -14.40
C GLY A 2 -9.92 -0.49 -13.30
N GLU A 3 -8.95 -1.13 -12.67
CA GLU A 3 -8.18 -0.58 -11.54
C GLU A 3 -7.43 0.70 -11.93
N ASP A 4 -6.69 0.68 -13.03
CA ASP A 4 -5.86 1.83 -13.43
C ASP A 4 -6.69 3.09 -13.72
N ALA A 5 -7.89 2.93 -14.25
CA ALA A 5 -8.81 4.03 -14.52
C ALA A 5 -9.38 4.67 -13.24
N GLN A 6 -9.36 3.94 -12.11
CA GLN A 6 -9.91 4.39 -10.84
C GLN A 6 -8.84 4.83 -9.82
N LYS A 7 -7.55 4.70 -10.12
CA LYS A 7 -6.46 5.25 -9.30
C LYS A 7 -6.62 6.77 -9.16
N GLY A 8 -6.73 7.24 -7.91
CA GLY A 8 -7.04 8.63 -7.59
C GLY A 8 -8.49 9.07 -7.87
N ARG A 9 -9.37 8.13 -8.26
CA ARG A 9 -10.81 8.36 -8.47
C ARG A 9 -11.68 7.38 -7.68
N GLY A 10 -11.21 6.96 -6.52
CA GLY A 10 -11.85 6.00 -5.63
C GLY A 10 -10.93 4.87 -5.19
N ILE A 11 -9.87 4.54 -5.96
CA ILE A 11 -8.86 3.55 -5.56
C ILE A 11 -7.60 4.25 -5.08
N SER A 12 -7.14 3.90 -3.88
CA SER A 12 -5.93 4.39 -3.22
C SER A 12 -5.05 3.23 -2.73
N THR A 13 -3.79 3.54 -2.48
CA THR A 13 -2.81 2.65 -1.82
C THR A 13 -2.31 3.22 -0.49
N CYS A 14 -2.91 4.33 0.00
CA CYS A 14 -2.47 5.02 1.20
C CYS A 14 -3.68 5.46 2.05
N ALA A 15 -4.02 4.68 3.07
CA ALA A 15 -5.13 4.99 3.96
C ALA A 15 -4.94 6.33 4.72
N THR A 16 -3.72 6.62 5.15
CA THR A 16 -3.40 7.87 5.86
C THR A 16 -3.47 9.10 4.98
N CYS A 17 -3.21 8.95 3.67
CA CYS A 17 -3.27 10.03 2.70
C CYS A 17 -4.72 10.39 2.36
N ASP A 18 -5.52 9.37 2.04
CA ASP A 18 -6.79 9.56 1.33
C ASP A 18 -8.02 9.20 2.17
N GLY A 19 -7.86 8.55 3.32
CA GLY A 19 -8.98 8.07 4.15
C GLY A 19 -9.97 9.16 4.53
N ALA A 20 -9.52 10.40 4.71
CA ALA A 20 -10.37 11.54 5.07
C ALA A 20 -11.35 11.95 3.97
N PHE A 21 -11.13 11.56 2.72
CA PHE A 21 -12.04 11.84 1.60
C PHE A 21 -13.27 10.93 1.58
N PHE A 22 -13.27 9.83 2.35
CA PHE A 22 -14.33 8.81 2.37
C PHE A 22 -15.16 8.88 3.68
N ARG A 23 -15.50 10.10 4.14
CA ARG A 23 -16.29 10.29 5.35
C ARG A 23 -17.71 9.78 5.15
N ASP A 24 -18.16 8.95 6.12
CA ASP A 24 -19.48 8.33 6.17
C ASP A 24 -19.81 7.42 4.97
N GLU A 25 -18.79 7.04 4.20
CA GLU A 25 -18.89 6.17 3.03
C GLU A 25 -18.62 4.71 3.38
N GLU A 26 -19.11 3.80 2.53
CA GLU A 26 -18.74 2.38 2.55
C GLU A 26 -17.52 2.13 1.65
N ILE A 27 -16.49 1.53 2.22
CA ILE A 27 -15.22 1.32 1.53
C ILE A 27 -14.71 -0.12 1.65
N ILE A 28 -13.81 -0.47 0.74
CA ILE A 28 -13.17 -1.79 0.68
C ILE A 28 -11.68 -1.65 1.02
N VAL A 29 -11.12 -2.63 1.75
CA VAL A 29 -9.68 -2.84 1.90
C VAL A 29 -9.32 -4.20 1.32
N VAL A 30 -8.43 -4.24 0.34
CA VAL A 30 -7.98 -5.49 -0.29
C VAL A 30 -6.65 -5.89 0.31
N GLY A 31 -6.62 -7.00 1.06
CA GLY A 31 -5.39 -7.49 1.68
C GLY A 31 -5.62 -8.53 2.77
N GLY A 32 -4.56 -9.00 3.40
CA GLY A 32 -4.65 -10.03 4.46
C GLY A 32 -3.41 -10.10 5.34
N GLY A 33 -2.55 -9.08 5.31
CA GLY A 33 -1.42 -8.89 6.22
C GLY A 33 -1.71 -7.83 7.28
N ASP A 34 -0.73 -7.56 8.14
CA ASP A 34 -0.83 -6.55 9.20
C ASP A 34 -1.20 -5.18 8.65
N SER A 35 -0.61 -4.77 7.52
CA SER A 35 -0.94 -3.49 6.87
C SER A 35 -2.43 -3.38 6.53
N ALA A 36 -3.05 -4.44 6.00
CA ALA A 36 -4.48 -4.41 5.68
C ALA A 36 -5.35 -4.26 6.93
N MET A 37 -4.99 -4.91 8.04
CA MET A 37 -5.71 -4.81 9.32
C MET A 37 -5.54 -3.41 9.92
N GLU A 38 -4.33 -2.86 9.87
CA GLU A 38 -4.01 -1.53 10.37
C GLU A 38 -4.74 -0.46 9.57
N GLU A 39 -4.65 -0.49 8.24
CA GLU A 39 -5.33 0.45 7.36
C GLU A 39 -6.85 0.38 7.51
N ALA A 40 -7.44 -0.82 7.54
CA ALA A 40 -8.86 -0.99 7.76
C ALA A 40 -9.30 -0.40 9.10
N THR A 41 -8.54 -0.66 10.18
CA THR A 41 -8.82 -0.08 11.50
C THR A 41 -8.69 1.45 11.50
N PHE A 42 -7.67 2.00 10.83
CA PHE A 42 -7.50 3.45 10.69
C PHE A 42 -8.69 4.09 9.95
N LEU A 43 -9.11 3.49 8.85
CA LEU A 43 -10.19 3.98 7.99
C LEU A 43 -11.55 4.03 8.69
N THR A 44 -11.79 3.21 9.72
CA THR A 44 -13.03 3.29 10.52
C THR A 44 -13.26 4.64 11.21
N ARG A 45 -12.21 5.47 11.32
CA ARG A 45 -12.31 6.84 11.86
C ARG A 45 -13.11 7.77 10.95
N PHE A 46 -13.18 7.43 9.68
CA PHE A 46 -13.82 8.22 8.64
C PHE A 46 -15.04 7.49 8.07
N ALA A 47 -14.85 6.28 7.58
CA ALA A 47 -15.86 5.49 6.90
C ALA A 47 -17.02 5.08 7.82
N SER A 48 -18.21 4.92 7.25
CA SER A 48 -19.35 4.29 7.91
C SER A 48 -19.17 2.79 8.05
N LYS A 49 -18.58 2.15 7.03
CA LYS A 49 -18.27 0.71 6.99
C LYS A 49 -16.98 0.44 6.20
N VAL A 50 -16.20 -0.52 6.67
CA VAL A 50 -14.99 -1.01 6.00
C VAL A 50 -15.14 -2.50 5.76
N THR A 51 -15.04 -2.94 4.50
CA THR A 51 -15.08 -4.37 4.16
C THR A 51 -13.69 -4.84 3.75
N ILE A 52 -13.07 -5.73 4.54
CA ILE A 52 -11.79 -6.34 4.19
C ILE A 52 -12.06 -7.52 3.25
N LEU A 53 -11.44 -7.52 2.08
CA LEU A 53 -11.48 -8.61 1.11
C LEU A 53 -10.17 -9.39 1.15
N HIS A 54 -10.27 -10.69 1.37
CA HIS A 54 -9.13 -11.59 1.31
C HIS A 54 -9.42 -12.83 0.47
N ARG A 55 -8.49 -13.16 -0.44
CA ARG A 55 -8.65 -14.28 -1.39
C ARG A 55 -8.53 -15.68 -0.77
N ARG A 56 -8.15 -15.80 0.50
CA ARG A 56 -7.98 -17.06 1.25
C ARG A 56 -8.70 -16.97 2.58
N ASP A 57 -8.73 -18.06 3.32
CA ASP A 57 -9.20 -18.13 4.72
C ASP A 57 -8.07 -17.90 5.74
N VAL A 58 -6.81 -18.08 5.31
CA VAL A 58 -5.63 -17.90 6.18
C VAL A 58 -5.03 -16.52 5.93
N PHE A 59 -5.01 -15.70 6.98
CA PHE A 59 -4.41 -14.38 6.99
C PHE A 59 -2.93 -14.46 7.35
N ARG A 60 -2.12 -13.57 6.77
CA ARG A 60 -0.71 -13.38 7.17
C ARG A 60 -0.58 -12.37 8.31
N ALA A 61 -1.65 -11.69 8.65
CA ALA A 61 -1.69 -10.76 9.76
C ALA A 61 -1.40 -11.49 11.08
N SER A 62 -0.72 -10.80 12.00
CA SER A 62 -0.56 -11.25 13.36
C SER A 62 -1.93 -11.42 14.02
N LYS A 63 -2.02 -12.38 14.95
CA LYS A 63 -3.29 -12.64 15.67
C LYS A 63 -3.85 -11.37 16.32
N VAL A 64 -2.99 -10.54 16.89
CA VAL A 64 -3.40 -9.31 17.58
C VAL A 64 -4.04 -8.31 16.58
N MET A 65 -3.44 -8.14 15.41
CA MET A 65 -3.97 -7.22 14.40
C MET A 65 -5.26 -7.75 13.78
N TYR A 66 -5.32 -9.04 13.48
CA TYR A 66 -6.53 -9.69 13.01
C TYR A 66 -7.69 -9.57 14.02
N ASP A 67 -7.47 -9.93 15.29
CA ASP A 67 -8.50 -9.88 16.33
C ASP A 67 -9.01 -8.43 16.54
N ARG A 68 -8.13 -7.43 16.45
CA ARG A 68 -8.52 -6.02 16.52
C ARG A 68 -9.47 -5.63 15.39
N ALA A 69 -9.15 -6.01 14.15
CA ALA A 69 -9.99 -5.73 13.00
C ALA A 69 -11.31 -6.52 13.06
N ALA A 70 -11.25 -7.82 13.33
CA ALA A 70 -12.41 -8.71 13.36
C ALA A 70 -13.45 -8.37 14.45
N ASN A 71 -13.00 -7.79 15.57
CA ASN A 71 -13.89 -7.36 16.66
C ASN A 71 -14.37 -5.89 16.51
N HIS A 72 -13.98 -5.20 15.45
CA HIS A 72 -14.37 -3.80 15.25
C HIS A 72 -15.78 -3.68 14.65
N PRO A 73 -16.71 -2.93 15.25
CA PRO A 73 -18.12 -2.89 14.84
C PRO A 73 -18.36 -2.36 13.42
N LYS A 74 -17.42 -1.58 12.86
CA LYS A 74 -17.49 -1.06 11.49
C LYS A 74 -16.75 -1.92 10.46
N ILE A 75 -16.09 -3.02 10.86
CA ILE A 75 -15.31 -3.86 9.95
C ILE A 75 -16.04 -5.17 9.68
N GLU A 76 -16.22 -5.48 8.40
CA GLU A 76 -16.64 -6.78 7.92
C GLU A 76 -15.45 -7.46 7.21
N ILE A 77 -15.21 -8.75 7.49
CA ILE A 77 -14.17 -9.52 6.81
C ILE A 77 -14.83 -10.54 5.88
N LYS A 78 -14.54 -10.46 4.59
CA LYS A 78 -14.97 -11.42 3.58
C LYS A 78 -13.76 -12.21 3.07
N THR A 79 -13.75 -13.51 3.38
CA THR A 79 -12.74 -14.46 2.87
C THR A 79 -13.16 -15.06 1.53
N PHE A 80 -12.22 -15.65 0.81
CA PHE A 80 -12.42 -16.19 -0.53
C PHE A 80 -13.04 -15.17 -1.48
N ARG A 81 -12.58 -13.94 -1.40
CA ARG A 81 -13.02 -12.85 -2.28
C ARG A 81 -11.81 -12.14 -2.88
N SER A 82 -11.80 -12.11 -4.20
CA SER A 82 -10.87 -11.30 -5.00
C SER A 82 -11.67 -10.35 -5.88
N VAL A 83 -11.11 -9.16 -6.13
CA VAL A 83 -11.77 -8.22 -7.04
C VAL A 83 -11.48 -8.64 -8.48
N LYS A 84 -12.54 -8.94 -9.23
CA LYS A 84 -12.50 -9.28 -10.65
C LYS A 84 -12.57 -8.03 -11.51
N LYS A 85 -13.49 -7.11 -11.14
CA LYS A 85 -13.73 -5.88 -11.88
C LYS A 85 -14.15 -4.78 -10.95
N TRP A 86 -13.63 -3.57 -11.18
CA TRP A 86 -14.10 -2.35 -10.55
C TRP A 86 -15.25 -1.74 -11.34
N LEU A 87 -16.27 -1.27 -10.64
CA LEU A 87 -17.44 -0.61 -11.22
C LEU A 87 -17.33 0.89 -10.95
N SER A 88 -17.65 1.70 -11.95
CA SER A 88 -17.54 3.16 -11.84
C SER A 88 -18.54 3.86 -12.74
N ASP A 89 -18.81 5.11 -12.42
CA ASP A 89 -19.57 6.05 -13.25
C ASP A 89 -18.73 7.32 -13.51
N GLU A 90 -19.37 8.37 -13.99
CA GLU A 90 -18.73 9.67 -14.26
C GLU A 90 -18.12 10.31 -13.00
N LYS A 91 -18.65 10.01 -11.81
CA LYS A 91 -18.22 10.57 -10.52
C LYS A 91 -17.04 9.80 -9.91
N GLY A 92 -16.83 8.53 -10.28
CA GLY A 92 -15.76 7.68 -9.77
C GLY A 92 -16.21 6.26 -9.43
N LEU A 93 -15.58 5.64 -8.45
CA LEU A 93 -15.85 4.28 -8.03
C LEU A 93 -17.26 4.14 -7.44
N THR A 94 -18.02 3.12 -7.89
CA THR A 94 -19.37 2.81 -7.39
C THR A 94 -19.47 1.41 -6.78
N GLY A 95 -18.47 0.56 -7.01
CA GLY A 95 -18.47 -0.80 -6.48
C GLY A 95 -17.43 -1.71 -7.11
N ALA A 96 -17.58 -2.99 -6.85
CA ALA A 96 -16.74 -4.04 -7.42
C ALA A 96 -17.53 -5.33 -7.68
N VAL A 97 -17.14 -6.04 -8.72
CA VAL A 97 -17.49 -7.45 -8.92
C VAL A 97 -16.43 -8.29 -8.23
N LEU A 98 -16.83 -9.03 -7.23
CA LEU A 98 -15.98 -9.96 -6.48
C LEU A 98 -16.11 -11.36 -7.09
N GLU A 99 -15.04 -12.14 -7.02
CA GLU A 99 -15.00 -13.53 -7.46
C GLU A 99 -14.53 -14.42 -6.32
N ASP A 100 -15.22 -15.54 -6.13
CA ASP A 100 -14.75 -16.62 -5.27
C ASP A 100 -13.72 -17.45 -6.06
N PRO A 101 -12.44 -17.49 -5.64
CA PRO A 101 -11.40 -18.20 -6.39
C PRO A 101 -11.54 -19.74 -6.36
N ARG A 102 -12.47 -20.29 -5.57
CA ARG A 102 -12.67 -21.73 -5.42
C ARG A 102 -13.60 -22.29 -6.53
N ASP A 103 -14.60 -21.53 -6.93
CA ASP A 103 -15.64 -21.97 -7.87
C ASP A 103 -15.92 -20.97 -9.02
N GLY A 104 -15.31 -19.79 -8.96
CA GLY A 104 -15.51 -18.73 -9.97
C GLY A 104 -16.85 -18.00 -9.84
N SER A 105 -17.64 -18.27 -8.80
CA SER A 105 -18.88 -17.53 -8.56
C SER A 105 -18.60 -16.06 -8.30
N THR A 106 -19.53 -15.19 -8.70
CA THR A 106 -19.36 -13.74 -8.56
C THR A 106 -20.49 -13.11 -7.77
N GLU A 107 -20.16 -12.05 -7.03
CA GLU A 107 -21.11 -11.17 -6.37
C GLU A 107 -20.71 -9.70 -6.60
N GLU A 108 -21.67 -8.79 -6.56
CA GLU A 108 -21.38 -7.36 -6.58
C GLU A 108 -21.42 -6.78 -5.18
N ILE A 109 -20.52 -5.84 -4.90
CA ILE A 109 -20.49 -5.05 -3.69
C ILE A 109 -20.44 -3.57 -4.04
N SER A 110 -21.25 -2.75 -3.39
CA SER A 110 -21.18 -1.31 -3.54
C SER A 110 -20.08 -0.74 -2.65
N CYS A 111 -19.33 0.20 -3.17
CA CYS A 111 -18.36 1.00 -2.41
C CYS A 111 -18.00 2.25 -3.20
N THR A 112 -17.68 3.33 -2.51
CA THR A 112 -17.20 4.58 -3.13
C THR A 112 -15.70 4.74 -3.05
N GLY A 113 -15.03 3.91 -2.24
CA GLY A 113 -13.59 3.87 -2.07
C GLY A 113 -13.04 2.48 -1.88
N ALA A 114 -11.82 2.27 -2.34
CA ALA A 114 -11.08 1.04 -2.15
C ALA A 114 -9.60 1.31 -1.85
N PHE A 115 -9.05 0.58 -0.89
CA PHE A 115 -7.65 0.68 -0.48
C PHE A 115 -6.93 -0.63 -0.76
N ILE A 116 -5.86 -0.59 -1.56
CA ILE A 116 -5.09 -1.76 -1.95
C ILE A 116 -3.93 -1.95 -0.97
N ALA A 117 -4.13 -2.83 0.02
CA ALA A 117 -3.21 -3.10 1.12
C ALA A 117 -2.55 -4.49 1.01
N ILE A 118 -2.08 -4.86 -0.17
CA ILE A 118 -1.45 -6.17 -0.45
C ILE A 118 0.05 -6.22 -0.14
N GLY A 119 0.60 -5.12 0.35
CA GLY A 119 2.02 -4.90 0.63
C GLY A 119 2.73 -4.15 -0.50
N HIS A 120 3.94 -3.72 -0.20
CA HIS A 120 4.80 -2.98 -1.12
C HIS A 120 6.02 -3.83 -1.48
N LYS A 121 6.48 -3.68 -2.70
CA LYS A 121 7.74 -4.25 -3.16
C LYS A 121 8.51 -3.16 -3.91
N PRO A 122 9.73 -2.83 -3.49
CA PRO A 122 10.55 -1.85 -4.20
C PRO A 122 10.89 -2.35 -5.61
N ILE A 123 10.89 -1.42 -6.57
CA ILE A 123 11.25 -1.74 -7.96
C ILE A 123 12.76 -1.60 -8.10
N THR A 124 13.50 -2.60 -7.67
CA THR A 124 14.98 -2.64 -7.66
C THR A 124 15.57 -3.69 -8.58
N THR A 125 14.74 -4.47 -9.27
CA THR A 125 15.19 -5.54 -10.17
C THR A 125 16.06 -5.03 -11.33
N PHE A 126 15.91 -3.78 -11.75
CA PHE A 126 16.72 -3.16 -12.80
C PHE A 126 18.18 -2.91 -12.37
N LEU A 127 18.46 -2.95 -11.07
CA LEU A 127 19.81 -2.78 -10.52
C LEU A 127 20.70 -4.01 -10.74
N ASP A 128 20.11 -5.13 -11.15
CA ASP A 128 20.82 -6.39 -11.49
C ASP A 128 21.85 -6.82 -10.43
N ASN A 129 21.46 -6.71 -9.15
CA ASN A 129 22.28 -7.01 -7.97
C ASN A 129 23.59 -6.19 -7.85
N GLN A 130 23.72 -5.07 -8.55
CA GLN A 130 24.91 -4.22 -8.46
C GLN A 130 24.95 -3.43 -7.15
N ILE A 131 23.78 -3.13 -6.58
CA ILE A 131 23.64 -2.40 -5.31
C ILE A 131 23.08 -3.36 -4.26
N GLU A 132 23.58 -3.27 -3.04
CA GLU A 132 23.13 -4.12 -1.94
C GLU A 132 21.68 -3.81 -1.58
N THR A 133 20.88 -4.86 -1.48
CA THR A 133 19.49 -4.82 -1.05
C THR A 133 19.25 -5.81 0.08
N ASP A 134 18.22 -5.56 0.89
CA ASP A 134 17.74 -6.53 1.88
C ASP A 134 16.94 -7.67 1.21
N ASP A 135 16.52 -8.65 2.02
CA ASP A 135 15.73 -9.81 1.55
C ASP A 135 14.38 -9.43 0.92
N SER A 136 13.89 -8.22 1.19
CA SER A 136 12.64 -7.68 0.63
C SER A 136 12.88 -6.86 -0.65
N GLY A 137 14.15 -6.63 -0.99
CA GLY A 137 14.58 -5.88 -2.17
C GLY A 137 14.78 -4.39 -1.95
N TYR A 138 14.69 -3.87 -0.71
CA TYR A 138 15.00 -2.47 -0.41
C TYR A 138 16.51 -2.23 -0.44
N ILE A 139 16.93 -1.10 -1.00
CA ILE A 139 18.34 -0.71 -1.02
C ILE A 139 18.79 -0.44 0.43
N VAL A 140 19.97 -0.98 0.78
CA VAL A 140 20.62 -0.78 2.09
C VAL A 140 21.73 0.25 1.94
N PRO A 141 21.51 1.51 2.40
CA PRO A 141 22.58 2.52 2.42
C PRO A 141 23.71 2.07 3.35
N LYS A 142 24.96 2.38 3.00
CA LYS A 142 26.15 2.07 3.80
C LYS A 142 26.54 3.19 4.73
N GLU A 143 26.55 4.40 4.22
CA GLU A 143 26.86 5.62 4.97
C GLU A 143 25.90 6.71 4.52
N HIS A 144 25.10 7.23 5.46
CA HIS A 144 24.05 8.20 5.18
C HIS A 144 23.11 7.72 4.04
N THR A 145 23.12 8.41 2.89
CA THR A 145 22.32 8.02 1.72
C THR A 145 23.14 7.29 0.64
N MET A 146 24.47 7.12 0.82
CA MET A 146 25.34 6.45 -0.13
C MET A 146 25.11 4.93 -0.11
N THR A 147 25.04 4.34 -1.29
CA THR A 147 24.86 2.89 -1.47
C THR A 147 26.18 2.11 -1.30
N SER A 148 26.18 0.82 -1.63
CA SER A 148 27.41 0.00 -1.71
C SER A 148 28.36 0.44 -2.80
N ILE A 149 27.95 1.31 -3.73
CA ILE A 149 28.77 1.84 -4.81
C ILE A 149 29.08 3.30 -4.51
N PRO A 150 30.37 3.70 -4.39
CA PRO A 150 30.75 5.09 -4.17
C PRO A 150 30.21 6.03 -5.26
N GLY A 151 29.64 7.17 -4.83
CA GLY A 151 29.03 8.15 -5.73
C GLY A 151 27.62 7.80 -6.20
N VAL A 152 27.04 6.69 -5.71
CA VAL A 152 25.66 6.32 -5.96
C VAL A 152 24.87 6.41 -4.66
N PHE A 153 23.81 7.22 -4.68
CA PHE A 153 22.99 7.52 -3.52
C PHE A 153 21.56 6.99 -3.72
N ALA A 154 20.88 6.64 -2.62
CA ALA A 154 19.51 6.15 -2.65
C ALA A 154 18.65 6.86 -1.61
N ALA A 155 17.42 7.20 -1.99
CA ALA A 155 16.48 7.92 -1.15
C ALA A 155 15.02 7.56 -1.47
N GLY A 156 14.12 7.89 -0.56
CA GLY A 156 12.69 7.70 -0.73
C GLY A 156 12.23 6.26 -0.49
N ASP A 157 11.10 5.90 -1.08
CA ASP A 157 10.42 4.62 -0.83
C ASP A 157 11.28 3.39 -1.11
N VAL A 158 12.30 3.51 -1.95
CA VAL A 158 13.22 2.41 -2.29
C VAL A 158 14.15 2.01 -1.14
N VAL A 159 14.30 2.88 -0.12
CA VAL A 159 15.05 2.64 1.12
C VAL A 159 14.16 2.68 2.36
N ASP A 160 12.96 3.26 2.25
CA ASP A 160 12.03 3.42 3.38
C ASP A 160 11.14 2.19 3.54
N THR A 161 11.50 1.30 4.46
CA THR A 161 10.72 0.09 4.77
C THR A 161 9.50 0.38 5.65
N ARG A 162 9.35 1.62 6.19
CA ARG A 162 8.39 1.92 7.26
C ARG A 162 7.32 2.94 6.88
N TYR A 163 7.71 4.14 6.50
CA TYR A 163 6.78 5.28 6.37
C TYR A 163 6.17 5.40 4.98
N ARG A 164 7.01 5.40 3.95
CA ARG A 164 6.59 5.46 2.54
C ARG A 164 5.61 6.59 2.28
N GLN A 165 6.00 7.79 2.72
CA GLN A 165 5.22 9.00 2.57
C GLN A 165 5.95 10.01 1.67
N ALA A 166 5.20 10.79 0.89
CA ALA A 166 5.78 11.80 -0.01
C ALA A 166 6.71 12.78 0.74
N ILE A 167 6.33 13.19 1.95
CA ILE A 167 7.15 14.12 2.74
C ILE A 167 8.43 13.47 3.26
N THR A 168 8.42 12.20 3.65
CA THR A 168 9.64 11.48 4.05
C THR A 168 10.54 11.25 2.85
N ALA A 169 9.98 10.87 1.71
CA ALA A 169 10.72 10.71 0.46
C ALA A 169 11.39 12.03 0.01
N ALA A 170 10.68 13.15 0.10
CA ALA A 170 11.24 14.48 -0.19
C ALA A 170 12.39 14.84 0.75
N GLY A 171 12.24 14.57 2.07
CA GLY A 171 13.30 14.80 3.05
C GLY A 171 14.54 13.94 2.79
N MET A 172 14.34 12.65 2.49
CA MET A 172 15.44 11.74 2.09
C MET A 172 16.12 12.20 0.79
N GLY A 173 15.35 12.67 -0.19
CA GLY A 173 15.90 13.22 -1.44
C GLY A 173 16.78 14.45 -1.21
N CYS A 174 16.37 15.34 -0.29
CA CYS A 174 17.19 16.47 0.14
C CYS A 174 18.52 15.99 0.78
N GLN A 175 18.46 14.99 1.67
CA GLN A 175 19.67 14.41 2.29
C GLN A 175 20.60 13.82 1.21
N ALA A 176 20.07 13.05 0.27
CA ALA A 176 20.86 12.44 -0.80
C ALA A 176 21.54 13.49 -1.70
N ALA A 177 20.86 14.60 -1.98
CA ALA A 177 21.44 15.70 -2.76
C ALA A 177 22.62 16.36 -2.03
N ILE A 178 22.48 16.61 -0.73
CA ILE A 178 23.56 17.19 0.11
C ILE A 178 24.75 16.23 0.21
N ASP A 179 24.48 14.95 0.42
CA ASP A 179 25.54 13.93 0.50
C ASP A 179 26.28 13.80 -0.84
N ALA A 180 25.58 13.87 -1.95
CA ALA A 180 26.18 13.84 -3.29
C ALA A 180 27.05 15.07 -3.57
N GLU A 181 26.61 16.28 -3.16
CA GLU A 181 27.37 17.52 -3.27
C GLU A 181 28.70 17.40 -2.50
N ARG A 182 28.63 17.02 -1.22
CA ARG A 182 29.81 16.86 -0.37
C ARG A 182 30.78 15.81 -0.90
N TRP A 183 30.24 14.67 -1.34
CA TRP A 183 31.05 13.61 -1.94
C TRP A 183 31.82 14.09 -3.18
N LEU A 184 31.19 14.94 -4.03
CA LEU A 184 31.84 15.52 -5.21
C LEU A 184 32.94 16.53 -4.81
N GLU A 185 32.72 17.33 -3.76
CA GLU A 185 33.75 18.26 -3.25
C GLU A 185 34.98 17.51 -2.75
N ASP A 186 34.80 16.35 -2.10
CA ASP A 186 35.90 15.53 -1.57
C ASP A 186 36.71 14.81 -2.69
N GLN A 187 36.23 14.80 -3.93
CA GLN A 187 36.94 14.22 -5.09
C GLN A 187 37.90 15.23 -5.76
N HIS A 188 37.84 16.49 -5.39
CA HIS A 188 38.64 17.60 -5.96
C HIS A 188 39.63 18.13 -4.94
#